data_868d00fc4d38a063609999848b36e4a6
#
_entry.id   868d00fc4d38a063609999848b36e4a6
#
_cell.length_a   1.000
_cell.length_b   1.000
_cell.length_c   1.000
_cell.angle_alpha   90.00
_cell.angle_beta   90.00
_cell.angle_gamma   90.00
#
_symmetry.space_group_name_H-M   'P 1'
#
loop_
_entity.id
_entity.type
_entity.pdbx_description
1 polymer ?
#
loop_
_entity_poly.entity_id
_entity_poly.type
_entity_poly.pdbx_seq_one_letter_code
_entity_poly.pdbx_strand_id
1 'polypeptide(L)'
;MITHIQEEFLLQRQDGNYPPHHTGLHLEEAFIKFWHGKKSKARKLIPIHWTAVYNYKAKEGFGPETPNGLLRNQLKSYLSSLDKNEKYFVVCTHDDAPAEELPPDTLVFAAGGNSTKIDFHIPLTCGSHYNIQDPVRTIPCSFVGSMTHPIRQALLSSVQNASGVLIRAFEWQETVSDQKADLFKQITQNSIFSLCPRGYGTTSYRMYEAMQLGAIPVYVSDKHLLPWSDELDWNDFCVIVKQNEIKKVLDMTLGLTNKRVKEMQKNLENLWDTHFNIESTCKHIEKRIL
;
A
#
# COMPACT_ATOMS: atom_id res chain seq x y z
N MET A 1 17.73 -4.20 17.70
CA MET A 1 18.96 -3.51 17.25
C MET A 1 18.91 -3.34 15.73
N ILE A 2 19.69 -2.44 15.20
CA ILE A 2 19.86 -2.22 13.76
C ILE A 2 21.20 -2.88 13.37
N THR A 3 21.29 -3.46 12.17
CA THR A 3 22.59 -3.88 11.59
C THR A 3 23.47 -2.63 11.35
N HIS A 4 24.72 -2.82 10.96
CA HIS A 4 25.54 -1.69 10.53
C HIS A 4 24.83 -0.95 9.38
N ILE A 5 24.62 0.36 9.56
CA ILE A 5 23.96 1.20 8.57
C ILE A 5 24.93 1.44 7.42
N GLN A 6 24.48 1.14 6.22
CA GLN A 6 25.17 1.45 4.98
C GLN A 6 24.44 2.65 4.34
N GLU A 7 25.06 3.82 4.37
CA GLU A 7 24.43 5.08 3.93
C GLU A 7 23.98 5.04 2.46
N GLU A 8 24.68 4.26 1.62
CA GLU A 8 24.32 4.07 0.21
C GLU A 8 22.93 3.44 0.00
N PHE A 9 22.36 2.78 1.02
CA PHE A 9 21.00 2.20 0.95
C PHE A 9 19.94 3.04 1.66
N LEU A 10 20.33 4.17 2.26
CA LEU A 10 19.42 5.13 2.88
C LEU A 10 19.14 6.31 1.96
N LEU A 11 18.87 6.03 0.70
CA LEU A 11 18.56 7.04 -0.32
C LEU A 11 17.24 7.74 -0.04
N GLN A 12 17.14 9.00 -0.43
CA GLN A 12 15.86 9.69 -0.47
C GLN A 12 15.06 9.22 -1.69
N ARG A 13 13.74 9.09 -1.54
CA ARG A 13 12.86 8.79 -2.66
C ARG A 13 12.86 9.92 -3.67
N GLN A 14 12.84 9.55 -4.95
CA GLN A 14 12.86 10.48 -6.09
C GLN A 14 11.56 10.45 -6.89
N ASP A 15 10.53 9.76 -6.41
CA ASP A 15 9.27 9.50 -7.09
C ASP A 15 8.26 10.67 -6.97
N GLY A 16 8.76 11.91 -6.88
CA GLY A 16 7.92 13.11 -6.92
C GLY A 16 6.87 13.16 -5.81
N ASN A 17 5.62 13.50 -6.15
CA ASN A 17 4.50 13.64 -5.21
C ASN A 17 3.68 12.34 -5.08
N TYR A 18 4.28 11.18 -5.21
CA TYR A 18 3.53 9.93 -5.12
C TYR A 18 3.78 9.20 -3.78
N PRO A 19 2.75 8.78 -3.03
CA PRO A 19 1.33 9.03 -3.29
C PRO A 19 0.97 10.51 -3.16
N PRO A 20 -0.07 10.97 -3.88
CA PRO A 20 -0.51 12.37 -3.82
C PRO A 20 -0.79 12.81 -2.38
N HIS A 21 -0.51 14.07 -2.08
CA HIS A 21 -0.70 14.68 -0.74
C HIS A 21 0.16 14.05 0.39
N HIS A 22 1.07 13.14 0.09
CA HIS A 22 1.98 12.63 1.10
C HIS A 22 2.95 13.73 1.54
N THR A 23 3.08 13.90 2.84
CA THR A 23 4.03 14.83 3.47
C THR A 23 4.85 14.10 4.53
N GLY A 24 6.11 14.44 4.67
CA GLY A 24 7.00 13.85 5.66
C GLY A 24 7.69 12.55 5.19
N LEU A 25 8.06 11.72 6.14
CA LEU A 25 8.78 10.48 5.87
C LEU A 25 7.84 9.40 5.30
N HIS A 26 8.33 8.60 4.37
CA HIS A 26 7.67 7.37 3.98
C HIS A 26 7.88 6.27 5.04
N LEU A 27 7.11 5.20 4.96
CA LEU A 27 7.08 4.17 6.01
C LEU A 27 8.47 3.55 6.27
N GLU A 28 9.25 3.25 5.24
CA GLU A 28 10.59 2.65 5.39
C GLU A 28 11.52 3.56 6.20
N GLU A 29 11.56 4.85 5.85
CA GLU A 29 12.35 5.88 6.54
C GLU A 29 11.84 6.10 7.97
N ALA A 30 10.52 6.23 8.12
CA ALA A 30 9.88 6.43 9.41
C ALA A 30 10.13 5.25 10.35
N PHE A 31 10.08 4.02 9.82
CA PHE A 31 10.31 2.82 10.62
C PHE A 31 11.77 2.70 11.08
N ILE A 32 12.75 3.00 10.22
CA ILE A 32 14.16 3.02 10.61
C ILE A 32 14.38 4.02 11.75
N LYS A 33 13.79 5.23 11.63
CA LYS A 33 13.84 6.25 12.70
C LYS A 33 13.14 5.79 13.98
N PHE A 34 11.96 5.19 13.86
CA PHE A 34 11.18 4.66 14.99
C PHE A 34 11.94 3.54 15.71
N TRP A 35 12.64 2.68 14.98
CA TRP A 35 13.38 1.55 15.51
C TRP A 35 14.75 1.93 16.06
N HIS A 36 15.28 3.09 15.67
CA HIS A 36 16.58 3.58 16.14
C HIS A 36 16.59 3.72 17.67
N GLY A 37 17.58 3.13 18.32
CA GLY A 37 17.72 3.14 19.79
C GLY A 37 16.88 2.09 20.54
N LYS A 38 15.98 1.36 19.87
CA LYS A 38 15.23 0.27 20.52
C LYS A 38 16.13 -0.93 20.79
N LYS A 39 16.00 -1.50 21.97
CA LYS A 39 16.81 -2.64 22.46
C LYS A 39 16.04 -3.96 22.29
N SER A 40 15.61 -4.30 21.09
CA SER A 40 15.08 -5.66 20.85
C SER A 40 16.25 -6.64 20.77
N LYS A 41 16.15 -7.76 21.50
CA LYS A 41 17.09 -8.88 21.41
C LYS A 41 16.61 -9.96 20.44
N ALA A 42 15.36 -9.91 19.99
CA ALA A 42 14.77 -10.97 19.21
C ALA A 42 15.27 -10.98 17.76
N ARG A 43 15.27 -9.79 17.10
CA ARG A 43 15.67 -9.64 15.70
C ARG A 43 16.35 -8.30 15.45
N LYS A 44 17.24 -8.26 14.45
CA LYS A 44 17.92 -7.05 13.98
C LYS A 44 17.23 -6.52 12.73
N LEU A 45 16.93 -5.20 12.67
CA LEU A 45 16.46 -4.56 11.44
C LEU A 45 17.61 -4.49 10.43
N ILE A 46 17.34 -4.89 9.18
CA ILE A 46 18.18 -4.55 8.03
C ILE A 46 17.65 -3.22 7.48
N PRO A 47 18.35 -2.08 7.73
CA PRO A 47 17.84 -0.75 7.45
C PRO A 47 18.10 -0.37 5.99
N ILE A 48 17.12 -0.55 5.12
CA ILE A 48 17.20 -0.22 3.71
C ILE A 48 15.95 0.57 3.33
N HIS A 49 16.12 1.66 2.58
CA HIS A 49 15.04 2.35 1.88
C HIS A 49 14.77 1.60 0.55
N TRP A 50 14.08 0.48 0.63
CA TRP A 50 13.85 -0.46 -0.48
C TRP A 50 13.28 0.24 -1.71
N THR A 51 12.24 1.05 -1.52
CA THR A 51 11.60 1.76 -2.62
C THR A 51 12.58 2.72 -3.31
N ALA A 52 13.40 3.44 -2.55
CA ALA A 52 14.38 4.36 -3.12
C ALA A 52 15.51 3.62 -3.85
N VAL A 53 15.99 2.50 -3.31
CA VAL A 53 17.02 1.65 -3.94
C VAL A 53 16.51 1.06 -5.24
N TYR A 54 15.29 0.51 -5.25
CA TYR A 54 14.71 -0.12 -6.43
C TYR A 54 14.39 0.89 -7.54
N ASN A 55 14.01 2.11 -7.19
CA ASN A 55 13.72 3.19 -8.13
C ASN A 55 14.94 4.09 -8.42
N TYR A 56 16.11 3.78 -7.85
CA TYR A 56 17.31 4.61 -8.04
C TYR A 56 17.65 4.74 -9.49
N LYS A 57 17.62 5.99 -9.99
CA LYS A 57 17.91 6.32 -11.39
C LYS A 57 17.18 5.42 -12.41
N ALA A 58 15.96 5.05 -12.14
CA ALA A 58 15.16 4.15 -12.98
C ALA A 58 15.08 4.58 -14.45
N LYS A 59 15.12 5.90 -14.71
CA LYS A 59 15.14 6.48 -16.07
C LYS A 59 16.40 6.12 -16.88
N GLU A 60 17.49 5.75 -16.20
CA GLU A 60 18.73 5.27 -16.83
C GLU A 60 18.70 3.75 -17.09
N GLY A 61 17.61 3.06 -16.72
CA GLY A 61 17.38 1.64 -16.94
C GLY A 61 17.74 0.76 -15.73
N PHE A 62 17.48 -0.55 -15.87
CA PHE A 62 17.65 -1.56 -14.81
C PHE A 62 18.69 -2.65 -15.18
N GLY A 63 19.46 -2.46 -16.25
CA GLY A 63 20.50 -3.42 -16.64
C GLY A 63 21.64 -3.50 -15.62
N PRO A 64 22.46 -4.58 -15.63
CA PRO A 64 23.50 -4.81 -14.64
C PRO A 64 24.56 -3.71 -14.57
N GLU A 65 24.82 -3.02 -15.67
CA GLU A 65 25.81 -1.94 -15.81
C GLU A 65 25.19 -0.54 -15.57
N THR A 66 23.89 -0.46 -15.36
CA THR A 66 23.24 0.82 -15.03
C THR A 66 23.49 1.19 -13.56
N PRO A 67 23.34 2.47 -13.18
CA PRO A 67 23.47 2.87 -11.77
C PRO A 67 22.57 2.08 -10.83
N ASN A 68 21.34 1.75 -11.24
CA ASN A 68 20.43 0.90 -10.48
C ASN A 68 21.00 -0.52 -10.33
N GLY A 69 21.42 -1.14 -11.41
CA GLY A 69 21.98 -2.50 -11.41
C GLY A 69 23.25 -2.60 -10.54
N LEU A 70 24.14 -1.62 -10.60
CA LEU A 70 25.33 -1.56 -9.77
C LEU A 70 24.99 -1.44 -8.28
N LEU A 71 24.06 -0.54 -7.93
CA LEU A 71 23.59 -0.40 -6.55
C LEU A 71 22.93 -1.68 -6.02
N ARG A 72 22.14 -2.37 -6.83
CA ARG A 72 21.52 -3.64 -6.45
C ARG A 72 22.53 -4.78 -6.32
N ASN A 73 23.63 -4.77 -7.08
CA ASN A 73 24.72 -5.71 -6.89
C ASN A 73 25.46 -5.45 -5.56
N GLN A 74 25.66 -4.19 -5.18
CA GLN A 74 26.19 -3.84 -3.86
C GLN A 74 25.25 -4.32 -2.74
N LEU A 75 23.92 -4.10 -2.90
CA LEU A 75 22.92 -4.59 -1.96
C LEU A 75 23.01 -6.12 -1.77
N LYS A 76 23.10 -6.90 -2.85
CA LYS A 76 23.28 -8.37 -2.77
C LYS A 76 24.54 -8.74 -2.00
N SER A 77 25.66 -8.06 -2.25
CA SER A 77 26.92 -8.29 -1.56
C SER A 77 26.79 -7.97 -0.06
N TYR A 78 26.15 -6.87 0.29
CA TYR A 78 25.87 -6.51 1.68
C TYR A 78 25.01 -7.56 2.38
N LEU A 79 23.90 -7.96 1.80
CA LEU A 79 22.99 -8.97 2.39
C LEU A 79 23.70 -10.31 2.59
N SER A 80 24.55 -10.70 1.64
CA SER A 80 25.35 -11.94 1.73
C SER A 80 26.43 -11.89 2.81
N SER A 81 26.87 -10.68 3.20
CA SER A 81 27.88 -10.49 4.26
C SER A 81 27.31 -10.51 5.68
N LEU A 82 25.98 -10.49 5.82
CA LEU A 82 25.33 -10.51 7.13
C LEU A 82 25.53 -11.88 7.82
N ASP A 83 25.70 -11.84 9.15
CA ASP A 83 25.90 -13.06 9.95
C ASP A 83 24.64 -13.96 9.88
N LYS A 84 24.80 -15.16 9.33
CA LYS A 84 23.71 -16.13 9.15
C LYS A 84 23.18 -16.74 10.46
N ASN A 85 23.88 -16.54 11.58
CA ASN A 85 23.45 -17.00 12.90
C ASN A 85 22.54 -15.97 13.60
N GLU A 86 22.44 -14.76 13.08
CA GLU A 86 21.59 -13.71 13.62
C GLU A 86 20.21 -13.74 12.96
N LYS A 87 19.19 -13.33 13.70
CA LYS A 87 17.82 -13.22 13.19
C LYS A 87 17.54 -11.80 12.74
N TYR A 88 16.96 -11.66 11.56
CA TYR A 88 16.70 -10.36 10.95
C TYR A 88 15.22 -10.13 10.64
N PHE A 89 14.92 -8.89 10.33
CA PHE A 89 13.67 -8.51 9.68
C PHE A 89 13.88 -7.31 8.76
N VAL A 90 12.98 -7.16 7.79
CA VAL A 90 12.94 -6.04 6.84
C VAL A 90 11.54 -5.45 6.78
N VAL A 91 11.46 -4.15 6.48
CA VAL A 91 10.22 -3.42 6.23
C VAL A 91 10.31 -2.81 4.84
N CYS A 92 9.39 -3.15 3.95
CA CYS A 92 9.46 -2.80 2.54
C CYS A 92 8.09 -2.36 2.00
N THR A 93 8.05 -1.26 1.25
CA THR A 93 6.83 -0.76 0.61
C THR A 93 6.82 -0.91 -0.90
N HIS A 94 7.96 -1.26 -1.51
CA HIS A 94 8.05 -1.49 -2.95
C HIS A 94 7.34 -2.78 -3.38
N ASP A 95 6.68 -2.74 -4.53
CA ASP A 95 5.87 -3.86 -5.03
C ASP A 95 6.65 -5.14 -5.29
N ASP A 96 7.92 -5.04 -5.72
CA ASP A 96 8.79 -6.17 -6.11
C ASP A 96 9.89 -6.48 -5.09
N ALA A 97 10.00 -5.70 -4.01
CA ALA A 97 11.06 -5.91 -3.03
C ALA A 97 10.54 -6.63 -1.77
N PRO A 98 11.43 -7.28 -1.03
CA PRO A 98 12.79 -7.63 -1.43
C PRO A 98 12.80 -8.82 -2.42
N ALA A 99 13.55 -8.71 -3.51
CA ALA A 99 13.75 -9.81 -4.46
C ALA A 99 15.12 -10.49 -4.26
N GLU A 100 16.02 -9.86 -3.52
CA GLU A 100 17.32 -10.39 -3.15
C GLU A 100 17.18 -11.52 -2.12
N GLU A 101 18.16 -12.42 -2.12
CA GLU A 101 18.27 -13.45 -1.08
C GLU A 101 18.59 -12.78 0.26
N LEU A 102 17.72 -13.01 1.24
CA LEU A 102 17.89 -12.53 2.61
C LEU A 102 18.55 -13.61 3.48
N PRO A 103 19.21 -13.23 4.59
CA PRO A 103 19.66 -14.19 5.58
C PRO A 103 18.55 -15.16 6.01
N PRO A 104 18.86 -16.40 6.40
CA PRO A 104 17.86 -17.35 6.89
C PRO A 104 16.99 -16.77 8.01
N ASP A 105 15.75 -17.20 8.08
CA ASP A 105 14.76 -16.79 9.11
C ASP A 105 14.48 -15.28 9.18
N THR A 106 14.87 -14.51 8.13
CA THR A 106 14.50 -13.09 8.06
C THR A 106 12.99 -12.95 7.89
N LEU A 107 12.33 -12.21 8.80
CA LEU A 107 10.92 -11.82 8.64
C LEU A 107 10.77 -10.67 7.66
N VAL A 108 9.83 -10.82 6.74
CA VAL A 108 9.55 -9.83 5.70
C VAL A 108 8.19 -9.18 5.94
N PHE A 109 8.21 -7.90 6.30
CA PHE A 109 7.04 -7.04 6.35
C PHE A 109 6.96 -6.25 5.04
N ALA A 110 6.01 -6.57 4.16
CA ALA A 110 5.93 -5.93 2.86
C ALA A 110 4.51 -5.51 2.46
N ALA A 111 4.41 -4.37 1.75
CA ALA A 111 3.13 -3.82 1.27
C ALA A 111 2.80 -4.27 -0.16
N GLY A 112 3.81 -4.56 -0.99
CA GLY A 112 3.64 -4.75 -2.43
C GLY A 112 3.02 -6.07 -2.85
N GLY A 113 3.61 -7.19 -2.47
CA GLY A 113 3.09 -8.53 -2.71
C GLY A 113 3.42 -9.17 -4.05
N ASN A 114 4.27 -8.59 -4.88
CA ASN A 114 4.81 -9.27 -6.07
C ASN A 114 5.97 -10.21 -5.71
N SER A 115 6.69 -9.89 -4.64
CA SER A 115 7.74 -10.75 -4.07
C SER A 115 7.17 -12.11 -3.63
N THR A 116 7.99 -13.14 -3.70
CA THR A 116 7.60 -14.51 -3.35
C THR A 116 7.59 -14.77 -1.85
N LYS A 117 8.34 -13.98 -1.06
CA LYS A 117 8.44 -14.15 0.38
C LYS A 117 7.92 -12.92 1.12
N ILE A 118 6.76 -13.06 1.74
CA ILE A 118 6.18 -12.06 2.65
C ILE A 118 5.62 -12.82 3.85
N ASP A 119 6.10 -12.49 5.04
CA ASP A 119 5.60 -13.09 6.28
C ASP A 119 4.40 -12.28 6.83
N PHE A 120 4.46 -10.95 6.71
CA PHE A 120 3.40 -10.06 7.15
C PHE A 120 3.11 -8.98 6.11
N HIS A 121 1.85 -8.88 5.70
CA HIS A 121 1.41 -7.78 4.85
C HIS A 121 1.23 -6.52 5.68
N ILE A 122 1.79 -5.41 5.19
CA ILE A 122 1.68 -4.08 5.79
C ILE A 122 0.95 -3.12 4.85
N PRO A 123 0.30 -2.06 5.38
CA PRO A 123 -0.42 -1.12 4.53
C PRO A 123 0.51 -0.29 3.64
N LEU A 124 0.01 0.08 2.45
CA LEU A 124 0.55 1.19 1.67
C LEU A 124 0.13 2.50 2.35
N THR A 125 0.99 3.03 3.21
CA THR A 125 0.72 4.29 3.89
C THR A 125 0.70 5.45 2.89
N CYS A 126 -0.32 6.30 3.00
CA CYS A 126 -0.54 7.46 2.14
C CYS A 126 -0.61 8.74 2.97
N GLY A 127 -0.79 9.89 2.31
CA GLY A 127 -0.99 11.17 2.97
C GLY A 127 -2.29 11.20 3.79
N SER A 128 -2.35 12.11 4.75
CA SER A 128 -3.56 12.34 5.53
C SER A 128 -4.56 13.18 4.73
N HIS A 129 -5.82 12.77 4.74
CA HIS A 129 -6.96 13.47 4.14
C HIS A 129 -7.85 14.15 5.18
N TYR A 130 -7.30 14.46 6.36
CA TYR A 130 -8.03 15.15 7.41
C TYR A 130 -8.59 16.51 6.95
N ASN A 131 -9.72 16.93 7.50
CA ASN A 131 -10.50 18.14 7.24
C ASN A 131 -11.65 17.99 6.23
N ILE A 132 -12.17 16.79 6.06
CA ILE A 132 -13.36 16.58 5.28
C ILE A 132 -14.55 16.56 6.24
N GLN A 133 -15.43 17.56 6.09
CA GLN A 133 -16.72 17.58 6.81
C GLN A 133 -17.54 16.36 6.35
N ASP A 134 -18.44 15.84 7.20
CA ASP A 134 -19.31 14.71 6.90
C ASP A 134 -20.05 14.92 5.57
N PRO A 135 -19.67 14.24 4.49
CA PRO A 135 -20.25 14.48 3.19
C PRO A 135 -21.61 13.77 3.08
N VAL A 136 -22.55 14.40 2.40
CA VAL A 136 -23.75 13.71 1.93
C VAL A 136 -23.34 12.83 0.75
N ARG A 137 -23.22 11.50 0.96
CA ARG A 137 -22.76 10.56 -0.06
C ARG A 137 -23.87 10.30 -1.08
N THR A 138 -23.77 10.96 -2.22
CA THR A 138 -24.76 10.88 -3.31
C THR A 138 -24.34 9.94 -4.43
N ILE A 139 -23.07 9.50 -4.47
CA ILE A 139 -22.54 8.60 -5.49
C ILE A 139 -22.55 7.17 -4.93
N PRO A 140 -23.38 6.27 -5.46
CA PRO A 140 -23.40 4.90 -4.94
C PRO A 140 -22.06 4.18 -5.05
N CYS A 141 -21.37 4.30 -6.21
CA CYS A 141 -20.08 3.65 -6.42
C CYS A 141 -19.19 4.49 -7.35
N SER A 142 -17.90 4.57 -7.07
CA SER A 142 -16.97 5.30 -7.94
C SER A 142 -15.64 4.60 -8.17
N PHE A 143 -14.99 4.97 -9.28
CA PHE A 143 -13.58 4.72 -9.56
C PHE A 143 -12.91 6.00 -10.03
N VAL A 144 -11.82 6.38 -9.39
CA VAL A 144 -10.95 7.47 -9.84
C VAL A 144 -9.50 7.00 -9.83
N GLY A 145 -8.81 7.01 -10.96
CA GLY A 145 -7.39 6.67 -11.00
C GLY A 145 -6.89 6.10 -12.33
N SER A 146 -5.62 5.68 -12.34
CA SER A 146 -4.91 5.28 -13.54
C SER A 146 -5.13 3.81 -13.90
N MET A 147 -4.98 3.50 -15.19
CA MET A 147 -5.18 2.16 -15.76
C MET A 147 -3.86 1.38 -15.78
N THR A 148 -3.41 0.92 -14.61
CA THR A 148 -2.08 0.30 -14.41
C THR A 148 -2.08 -1.23 -14.38
N HIS A 149 -3.24 -1.89 -14.48
CA HIS A 149 -3.34 -3.34 -14.43
C HIS A 149 -4.56 -3.86 -15.21
N PRO A 150 -4.49 -5.04 -15.89
CA PRO A 150 -5.62 -5.60 -16.65
C PRO A 150 -6.91 -5.79 -15.84
N ILE A 151 -6.82 -6.10 -14.55
CA ILE A 151 -7.99 -6.20 -13.65
C ILE A 151 -8.80 -4.89 -13.64
N ARG A 152 -8.15 -3.72 -13.71
CA ARG A 152 -8.83 -2.43 -13.78
C ARG A 152 -9.66 -2.31 -15.05
N GLN A 153 -9.09 -2.69 -16.18
CA GLN A 153 -9.82 -2.72 -17.47
C GLN A 153 -11.02 -3.65 -17.39
N ALA A 154 -10.84 -4.89 -16.92
CA ALA A 154 -11.91 -5.87 -16.79
C ALA A 154 -13.02 -5.37 -15.86
N LEU A 155 -12.67 -4.79 -14.70
CA LEU A 155 -13.61 -4.24 -13.75
C LEU A 155 -14.41 -3.08 -14.38
N LEU A 156 -13.73 -2.07 -14.93
CA LEU A 156 -14.41 -0.91 -15.49
C LEU A 156 -15.30 -1.27 -16.66
N SER A 157 -14.87 -2.18 -17.53
CA SER A 157 -15.70 -2.69 -18.61
C SER A 157 -16.98 -3.40 -18.12
N SER A 158 -16.92 -4.02 -16.95
CA SER A 158 -18.09 -4.69 -16.36
C SER A 158 -19.12 -3.74 -15.73
N VAL A 159 -18.71 -2.52 -15.38
CA VAL A 159 -19.56 -1.56 -14.64
C VAL A 159 -19.80 -0.25 -15.36
N GLN A 160 -19.16 0.04 -16.50
CA GLN A 160 -19.17 1.35 -17.18
C GLN A 160 -20.56 1.84 -17.59
N ASN A 161 -21.50 0.94 -17.85
CA ASN A 161 -22.87 1.26 -18.25
C ASN A 161 -23.89 1.13 -17.12
N ALA A 162 -23.42 0.87 -15.90
CA ALA A 162 -24.28 0.66 -14.76
C ALA A 162 -24.74 2.01 -14.17
N SER A 163 -26.02 2.10 -13.84
CA SER A 163 -26.56 3.27 -13.11
C SER A 163 -25.91 3.37 -11.72
N GLY A 164 -25.58 4.58 -11.31
CA GLY A 164 -24.98 4.84 -9.99
C GLY A 164 -23.48 4.60 -9.91
N VAL A 165 -22.78 4.33 -11.04
CA VAL A 165 -21.33 4.19 -11.06
C VAL A 165 -20.68 5.38 -11.77
N LEU A 166 -19.79 6.08 -11.05
CA LEU A 166 -19.02 7.20 -11.59
C LEU A 166 -17.56 6.76 -11.83
N ILE A 167 -17.11 6.83 -13.10
CA ILE A 167 -15.76 6.45 -13.49
C ILE A 167 -14.99 7.67 -13.97
N ARG A 168 -13.76 7.85 -13.44
CA ARG A 168 -12.76 8.80 -13.93
C ARG A 168 -11.42 8.07 -14.06
N ALA A 169 -11.17 7.52 -15.24
CA ALA A 169 -9.95 6.79 -15.57
C ALA A 169 -8.94 7.72 -16.25
N PHE A 170 -7.68 7.61 -15.90
CA PHE A 170 -6.56 8.38 -16.45
C PHE A 170 -5.44 7.44 -16.90
N GLU A 171 -4.57 7.96 -17.77
CA GLU A 171 -3.27 7.34 -17.99
C GLU A 171 -2.39 7.52 -16.75
N TRP A 172 -1.51 6.55 -16.51
CA TRP A 172 -0.59 6.62 -15.39
C TRP A 172 0.44 7.74 -15.60
N GLN A 173 0.70 8.47 -14.54
CA GLN A 173 1.71 9.52 -14.49
C GLN A 173 2.46 9.42 -13.17
N GLU A 174 3.77 9.61 -13.22
CA GLU A 174 4.65 9.61 -12.03
C GLU A 174 4.27 10.73 -11.06
N THR A 175 3.86 11.89 -11.59
CA THR A 175 3.38 13.03 -10.81
C THR A 175 1.90 13.24 -11.05
N VAL A 176 1.12 13.25 -9.98
CA VAL A 176 -0.32 13.53 -10.04
C VAL A 176 -0.54 15.02 -9.82
N SER A 177 -1.24 15.69 -10.75
CA SER A 177 -1.56 17.12 -10.58
C SER A 177 -2.55 17.33 -9.43
N ASP A 178 -2.49 18.50 -8.78
CA ASP A 178 -3.39 18.86 -7.69
C ASP A 178 -4.87 18.75 -8.11
N GLN A 179 -5.19 19.15 -9.34
CA GLN A 179 -6.54 19.02 -9.89
C GLN A 179 -7.03 17.55 -9.91
N LYS A 180 -6.17 16.61 -10.31
CA LYS A 180 -6.54 15.19 -10.31
C LYS A 180 -6.65 14.64 -8.90
N ALA A 181 -5.78 15.07 -8.00
CA ALA A 181 -5.80 14.69 -6.60
C ALA A 181 -7.05 15.23 -5.89
N ASP A 182 -7.42 16.48 -6.12
CA ASP A 182 -8.65 17.09 -5.58
C ASP A 182 -9.90 16.44 -6.16
N LEU A 183 -9.91 16.14 -7.46
CA LEU A 183 -11.03 15.42 -8.09
C LEU A 183 -11.20 14.02 -7.47
N PHE A 184 -10.10 13.30 -7.20
CA PHE A 184 -10.13 12.03 -6.49
C PHE A 184 -10.77 12.17 -5.11
N LYS A 185 -10.32 13.14 -4.31
CA LYS A 185 -10.86 13.41 -2.97
C LYS A 185 -12.36 13.73 -3.04
N GLN A 186 -12.73 14.66 -3.91
CA GLN A 186 -14.11 15.13 -4.08
C GLN A 186 -15.08 14.00 -4.45
N ILE A 187 -14.71 13.17 -5.43
CA ILE A 187 -15.55 12.05 -5.86
C ILE A 187 -15.59 10.97 -4.78
N THR A 188 -14.45 10.61 -4.23
CA THR A 188 -14.35 9.51 -3.27
C THR A 188 -15.10 9.81 -1.97
N GLN A 189 -14.95 11.03 -1.42
CA GLN A 189 -15.68 11.43 -0.20
C GLN A 189 -17.19 11.45 -0.38
N ASN A 190 -17.69 11.73 -1.59
CA ASN A 190 -19.13 11.73 -1.90
C ASN A 190 -19.64 10.34 -2.33
N SER A 191 -18.79 9.32 -2.33
CA SER A 191 -19.14 7.95 -2.71
C SER A 191 -19.43 7.08 -1.50
N ILE A 192 -20.41 6.16 -1.64
CA ILE A 192 -20.65 5.11 -0.65
C ILE A 192 -19.54 4.05 -0.80
N PHE A 193 -19.30 3.57 -2.03
CA PHE A 193 -18.28 2.59 -2.36
C PHE A 193 -17.22 3.19 -3.28
N SER A 194 -15.95 2.89 -3.00
CA SER A 194 -14.82 3.21 -3.88
C SER A 194 -14.23 1.93 -4.44
N LEU A 195 -14.25 1.78 -5.76
CA LEU A 195 -13.62 0.63 -6.44
C LEU A 195 -12.11 0.75 -6.33
N CYS A 196 -11.50 -0.20 -5.64
CA CYS A 196 -10.07 -0.25 -5.32
C CYS A 196 -9.39 -1.47 -5.95
N PRO A 197 -9.44 -1.63 -7.29
CA PRO A 197 -8.72 -2.70 -7.95
C PRO A 197 -7.21 -2.52 -7.76
N ARG A 198 -6.51 -3.66 -7.61
CA ARG A 198 -5.06 -3.65 -7.51
C ARG A 198 -4.41 -2.81 -8.60
N GLY A 199 -3.21 -2.28 -8.31
CA GLY A 199 -2.32 -1.68 -9.28
C GLY A 199 -1.29 -2.69 -9.79
N TYR A 200 -0.08 -2.20 -10.08
CA TYR A 200 1.07 -3.05 -10.34
C TYR A 200 1.32 -4.01 -9.17
N GLY A 201 1.34 -3.49 -7.95
CA GLY A 201 1.30 -4.30 -6.74
C GLY A 201 -0.08 -4.90 -6.45
N THR A 202 -0.16 -5.77 -5.47
CA THR A 202 -1.39 -6.51 -5.12
C THR A 202 -2.45 -5.68 -4.43
N THR A 203 -2.09 -4.49 -3.93
CA THR A 203 -2.97 -3.51 -3.30
C THR A 203 -2.91 -2.17 -4.04
N SER A 204 -3.53 -1.14 -3.49
CA SER A 204 -3.51 0.20 -4.06
C SER A 204 -3.61 1.25 -2.94
N TYR A 205 -2.87 2.34 -3.03
CA TYR A 205 -3.01 3.50 -2.15
C TYR A 205 -4.47 3.95 -2.03
N ARG A 206 -5.23 3.89 -3.14
CA ARG A 206 -6.66 4.24 -3.19
C ARG A 206 -7.50 3.54 -2.13
N MET A 207 -7.16 2.31 -1.76
CA MET A 207 -7.90 1.58 -0.73
C MET A 207 -7.81 2.29 0.62
N TYR A 208 -6.62 2.72 1.00
CA TYR A 208 -6.35 3.41 2.28
C TYR A 208 -6.84 4.86 2.25
N GLU A 209 -6.73 5.53 1.11
CA GLU A 209 -7.27 6.87 0.92
C GLU A 209 -8.81 6.88 0.97
N ALA A 210 -9.45 5.87 0.36
CA ALA A 210 -10.92 5.72 0.41
C ALA A 210 -11.41 5.53 1.85
N MET A 211 -10.69 4.75 2.67
CA MET A 211 -11.01 4.59 4.10
C MET A 211 -10.97 5.92 4.85
N GLN A 212 -9.91 6.72 4.65
CA GLN A 212 -9.81 8.05 5.28
C GLN A 212 -10.94 8.98 4.85
N LEU A 213 -11.37 8.87 3.60
CA LEU A 213 -12.48 9.63 3.05
C LEU A 213 -13.86 9.04 3.43
N GLY A 214 -13.89 7.96 4.23
CA GLY A 214 -15.10 7.30 4.72
C GLY A 214 -15.90 6.57 3.63
N ALA A 215 -15.35 6.34 2.45
CA ALA A 215 -15.92 5.48 1.43
C ALA A 215 -15.54 4.02 1.70
N ILE A 216 -16.48 3.10 1.60
CA ILE A 216 -16.23 1.67 1.77
C ILE A 216 -15.36 1.20 0.60
N PRO A 217 -14.14 0.70 0.84
CA PRO A 217 -13.30 0.21 -0.24
C PRO A 217 -13.85 -1.10 -0.81
N VAL A 218 -13.79 -1.22 -2.14
CA VAL A 218 -14.11 -2.45 -2.85
C VAL A 218 -12.80 -3.00 -3.40
N TYR A 219 -12.18 -3.90 -2.66
CA TYR A 219 -10.89 -4.48 -3.02
C TYR A 219 -11.06 -5.56 -4.07
N VAL A 220 -10.44 -5.37 -5.24
CA VAL A 220 -10.49 -6.31 -6.36
C VAL A 220 -9.08 -6.75 -6.72
N SER A 221 -8.77 -8.02 -6.51
CA SER A 221 -7.43 -8.57 -6.76
C SER A 221 -7.48 -10.06 -7.11
N ASP A 222 -6.45 -10.52 -7.81
CA ASP A 222 -6.16 -11.95 -8.02
C ASP A 222 -5.44 -12.57 -6.82
N LYS A 223 -4.79 -11.73 -6.00
CA LYS A 223 -4.11 -12.12 -4.75
C LYS A 223 -4.73 -11.34 -3.60
N HIS A 224 -5.24 -12.05 -2.61
CA HIS A 224 -5.87 -11.44 -1.42
C HIS A 224 -4.82 -11.28 -0.33
N LEU A 225 -4.07 -10.19 -0.39
CA LEU A 225 -3.00 -9.85 0.53
C LEU A 225 -3.40 -8.58 1.29
N LEU A 226 -4.05 -8.78 2.44
CA LEU A 226 -4.61 -7.70 3.25
C LEU A 226 -3.83 -7.58 4.57
N PRO A 227 -3.37 -6.37 4.93
CA PRO A 227 -2.63 -6.14 6.16
C PRO A 227 -3.42 -6.55 7.41
N TRP A 228 -2.71 -7.02 8.41
CA TRP A 228 -3.27 -7.28 9.74
C TRP A 228 -4.48 -8.23 9.74
N SER A 229 -4.55 -9.20 8.79
CA SER A 229 -5.65 -10.18 8.71
C SER A 229 -5.70 -11.14 9.89
N ASP A 230 -4.68 -11.14 10.74
CA ASP A 230 -4.63 -11.82 12.04
C ASP A 230 -5.36 -11.05 13.15
N GLU A 231 -5.64 -9.74 12.95
CA GLU A 231 -6.29 -8.86 13.92
C GLU A 231 -7.62 -8.26 13.40
N LEU A 232 -7.74 -8.09 12.08
CA LEU A 232 -8.87 -7.41 11.43
C LEU A 232 -9.66 -8.39 10.56
N ASP A 233 -10.98 -8.43 10.72
CA ASP A 233 -11.87 -8.99 9.71
C ASP A 233 -12.17 -7.90 8.68
N TRP A 234 -11.50 -7.96 7.53
CA TRP A 234 -11.66 -7.01 6.44
C TRP A 234 -13.08 -6.94 5.88
N ASN A 235 -13.88 -8.00 6.03
CA ASN A 235 -15.28 -7.97 5.60
C ASN A 235 -16.12 -6.98 6.41
N ASP A 236 -15.69 -6.59 7.60
CA ASP A 236 -16.42 -5.66 8.44
C ASP A 236 -16.44 -4.23 7.90
N PHE A 237 -15.51 -3.87 7.02
CA PHE A 237 -15.37 -2.51 6.47
C PHE A 237 -14.94 -2.46 5.01
N CYS A 238 -14.77 -3.58 4.32
CA CYS A 238 -14.33 -3.69 2.94
C CYS A 238 -15.17 -4.73 2.19
N VAL A 239 -15.46 -4.49 0.92
CA VAL A 239 -16.03 -5.52 0.04
C VAL A 239 -14.88 -6.19 -0.71
N ILE A 240 -14.69 -7.49 -0.51
CA ILE A 240 -13.60 -8.26 -1.11
C ILE A 240 -14.14 -9.00 -2.34
N VAL A 241 -13.58 -8.72 -3.52
CA VAL A 241 -14.00 -9.29 -4.80
C VAL A 241 -12.82 -10.02 -5.45
N LYS A 242 -12.99 -11.30 -5.72
CA LYS A 242 -12.02 -12.09 -6.48
C LYS A 242 -12.08 -11.73 -7.96
N GLN A 243 -10.96 -11.86 -8.65
CA GLN A 243 -10.88 -11.55 -10.08
C GLN A 243 -11.95 -12.27 -10.90
N ASN A 244 -12.25 -13.53 -10.61
CA ASN A 244 -13.30 -14.32 -11.29
C ASN A 244 -14.73 -13.92 -10.91
N GLU A 245 -14.90 -13.05 -9.92
CA GLU A 245 -16.19 -12.54 -9.44
C GLU A 245 -16.46 -11.09 -9.85
N ILE A 246 -15.60 -10.47 -10.65
CA ILE A 246 -15.71 -9.07 -11.09
C ILE A 246 -17.13 -8.73 -11.62
N LYS A 247 -17.77 -9.65 -12.35
CA LYS A 247 -19.13 -9.44 -12.86
C LYS A 247 -20.21 -9.31 -11.79
N LYS A 248 -19.92 -9.76 -10.56
CA LYS A 248 -20.83 -9.67 -9.40
C LYS A 248 -20.57 -8.44 -8.52
N VAL A 249 -19.60 -7.60 -8.87
CA VAL A 249 -19.17 -6.48 -8.00
C VAL A 249 -20.33 -5.56 -7.61
N LEU A 250 -21.26 -5.30 -8.55
CA LEU A 250 -22.43 -4.45 -8.27
C LEU A 250 -23.42 -5.12 -7.32
N ASP A 251 -23.65 -6.41 -7.45
CA ASP A 251 -24.50 -7.17 -6.53
C ASP A 251 -23.87 -7.21 -5.14
N MET A 252 -22.55 -7.37 -5.07
CA MET A 252 -21.78 -7.41 -3.81
C MET A 252 -21.69 -6.05 -3.12
N THR A 253 -21.95 -4.94 -3.81
CA THR A 253 -21.90 -3.57 -3.30
C THR A 253 -23.28 -2.97 -3.19
N LEU A 254 -23.91 -2.63 -4.32
CA LEU A 254 -25.21 -1.97 -4.36
C LEU A 254 -26.37 -2.86 -3.88
N GLY A 255 -26.16 -4.18 -3.84
CA GLY A 255 -27.08 -5.15 -3.25
C GLY A 255 -27.06 -5.20 -1.73
N LEU A 256 -26.10 -4.55 -1.05
CA LEU A 256 -26.04 -4.52 0.40
C LEU A 256 -27.19 -3.69 1.01
N THR A 257 -27.69 -4.13 2.14
CA THR A 257 -28.73 -3.38 2.89
C THR A 257 -28.15 -2.08 3.46
N ASN A 258 -28.99 -1.03 3.57
CA ASN A 258 -28.58 0.23 4.19
C ASN A 258 -28.02 0.04 5.63
N LYS A 259 -28.53 -0.93 6.35
CA LYS A 259 -28.02 -1.29 7.69
C LYS A 259 -26.56 -1.73 7.59
N ARG A 260 -26.24 -2.68 6.69
CA ARG A 260 -24.88 -3.20 6.51
C ARG A 260 -23.91 -2.11 6.05
N VAL A 261 -24.33 -1.25 5.12
CA VAL A 261 -23.54 -0.09 4.66
C VAL A 261 -23.16 0.82 5.83
N LYS A 262 -24.13 1.18 6.69
CA LYS A 262 -23.86 2.01 7.86
C LYS A 262 -22.95 1.34 8.88
N GLU A 263 -23.09 0.04 9.10
CA GLU A 263 -22.19 -0.74 9.95
C GLU A 263 -20.75 -0.71 9.41
N MET A 264 -20.57 -0.97 8.12
CA MET A 264 -19.26 -0.94 7.47
C MET A 264 -18.64 0.46 7.55
N GLN A 265 -19.41 1.52 7.32
CA GLN A 265 -18.93 2.90 7.44
C GLN A 265 -18.50 3.23 8.87
N LYS A 266 -19.29 2.81 9.86
CA LYS A 266 -18.93 2.97 11.28
C LYS A 266 -17.64 2.23 11.63
N ASN A 267 -17.43 1.04 11.09
CA ASN A 267 -16.22 0.26 11.32
C ASN A 267 -14.96 0.86 10.66
N LEU A 268 -15.12 1.74 9.65
CA LEU A 268 -14.01 2.53 9.10
C LEU A 268 -13.52 3.63 10.04
N GLU A 269 -14.39 4.11 10.95
CA GLU A 269 -14.02 5.15 11.89
C GLU A 269 -12.82 4.69 12.73
N ASN A 270 -11.83 5.56 12.87
CA ASN A 270 -10.58 5.33 13.61
C ASN A 270 -9.63 4.25 13.06
N LEU A 271 -10.01 3.46 12.04
CA LEU A 271 -9.11 2.43 11.49
C LEU A 271 -7.81 3.02 10.93
N TRP A 272 -7.89 4.19 10.30
CA TRP A 272 -6.69 4.87 9.82
C TRP A 272 -5.71 5.15 10.95
N ASP A 273 -6.18 5.72 12.05
CA ASP A 273 -5.34 6.11 13.17
C ASP A 273 -4.83 4.91 13.97
N THR A 274 -5.62 3.87 14.05
CA THR A 274 -5.28 2.70 14.88
C THR A 274 -4.46 1.65 14.14
N HIS A 275 -4.56 1.56 12.78
CA HIS A 275 -3.95 0.46 12.03
C HIS A 275 -3.18 0.86 10.78
N PHE A 276 -3.51 1.98 10.11
CA PHE A 276 -3.03 2.22 8.74
C PHE A 276 -2.18 3.46 8.55
N ASN A 277 -2.12 4.40 9.50
CA ASN A 277 -1.16 5.48 9.44
C ASN A 277 0.26 4.98 9.76
N ILE A 278 1.27 5.81 9.50
CA ILE A 278 2.68 5.41 9.67
C ILE A 278 2.98 5.02 11.13
N GLU A 279 2.48 5.78 12.09
CA GLU A 279 2.76 5.54 13.52
C GLU A 279 2.16 4.21 14.00
N SER A 280 0.88 3.98 13.70
CA SER A 280 0.20 2.73 14.07
C SER A 280 0.82 1.54 13.34
N THR A 281 1.15 1.68 12.06
CA THR A 281 1.85 0.64 11.29
C THR A 281 3.18 0.27 11.95
N CYS A 282 3.99 1.25 12.37
CA CYS A 282 5.24 0.98 13.08
C CYS A 282 5.01 0.19 14.39
N LYS A 283 3.97 0.52 15.15
CA LYS A 283 3.61 -0.19 16.38
C LYS A 283 3.14 -1.64 16.12
N HIS A 284 2.35 -1.85 15.07
CA HIS A 284 1.90 -3.19 14.66
C HIS A 284 3.06 -4.08 14.19
N ILE A 285 4.03 -3.51 13.48
CA ILE A 285 5.25 -4.23 13.11
C ILE A 285 6.06 -4.59 14.37
N GLU A 286 6.29 -3.62 15.26
CA GLU A 286 7.02 -3.83 16.52
C GLU A 286 6.43 -4.98 17.34
N LYS A 287 5.09 -5.02 17.51
CA LYS A 287 4.37 -6.06 18.26
C LYS A 287 4.65 -7.47 17.72
N ARG A 288 4.90 -7.62 16.42
CA ARG A 288 5.15 -8.91 15.76
C ARG A 288 6.62 -9.33 15.77
N ILE A 289 7.52 -8.43 16.18
CA ILE A 289 8.96 -8.70 16.29
C ILE A 289 9.33 -9.10 17.71
N LEU A 290 8.63 -8.55 18.71
CA LEU A 290 8.86 -8.79 20.14
C LEU A 290 8.27 -10.11 20.58
#